data_ee8ae232e4e914f2c7b6cf3fd277c4da
#
_entry.id   ee8ae232e4e914f2c7b6cf3fd277c4da
#
_cell.length_a   1.000
_cell.length_b   1.000
_cell.length_c   1.000
_cell.angle_alpha   90.00
_cell.angle_beta   90.00
_cell.angle_gamma   90.00
#
_symmetry.space_group_name_H-M   'P 1'
#
loop_
_entity.id
_entity.type
_entity.pdbx_description
1 polymer ?
#
loop_
_entity_poly.entity_id
_entity_poly.type
_entity_poly.pdbx_seq_one_letter_code
_entity_poly.pdbx_strand_id
1 'polypeptide(L)'
;MSSADKVLSILSLFTPARPAWSAEDAARELDVSLSTCYRYFNSLVASGLLDRLHRNQYVLGPAIIEFDWQIRIADPMLEIAKPVMLELLRAAQGPGTVLLCRLYRHKVMCIHQESNRAGDGISSYERGRPRPMLRGATSKVILAHLPTRTVANLWRDHAAEAVGLSHSFEAYKAALKQIRRAGYCITRGEVDPDRIGVAAPIFGTGERVAGSLSIVLQAAETSDRLLHRLCTLVVAATRDIAWASRRATRGEPASPGGAAVDRALPPQP
;
A
#
# COMPACT_ATOMS: atom_id res chain seq x y z
N MET A 1 17.34 -9.48 -21.68
CA MET A 1 15.88 -9.28 -21.63
C MET A 1 15.25 -9.89 -22.86
N SER A 2 14.18 -10.68 -22.70
CA SER A 2 13.40 -11.20 -23.84
C SER A 2 12.66 -10.06 -24.56
N SER A 3 12.15 -10.33 -25.79
CA SER A 3 11.32 -9.37 -26.52
C SER A 3 10.06 -8.98 -25.72
N ALA A 4 9.45 -9.96 -25.04
CA ALA A 4 8.30 -9.72 -24.17
C ALA A 4 8.63 -8.80 -22.99
N ASP A 5 9.80 -9.00 -22.35
CA ASP A 5 10.25 -8.12 -21.25
C ASP A 5 10.40 -6.68 -21.73
N LYS A 6 10.93 -6.48 -22.94
CA LYS A 6 11.10 -5.13 -23.53
C LYS A 6 9.76 -4.46 -23.82
N VAL A 7 8.77 -5.19 -24.33
CA VAL A 7 7.40 -4.67 -24.54
C VAL A 7 6.81 -4.22 -23.20
N LEU A 8 6.86 -5.07 -22.17
CA LEU A 8 6.31 -4.79 -20.87
C LEU A 8 7.05 -3.64 -20.14
N SER A 9 8.37 -3.49 -20.38
CA SER A 9 9.15 -2.40 -19.76
C SER A 9 8.73 -1.02 -20.26
N ILE A 10 8.11 -0.91 -21.45
CA ILE A 10 7.53 0.34 -21.94
C ILE A 10 6.51 0.90 -20.95
N LEU A 11 5.64 0.05 -20.38
CA LEU A 11 4.63 0.50 -19.42
C LEU A 11 5.25 1.10 -18.15
N SER A 12 6.45 0.68 -17.80
CA SER A 12 7.18 1.22 -16.64
C SER A 12 7.82 2.58 -16.87
N LEU A 13 7.88 3.05 -18.11
CA LEU A 13 8.38 4.38 -18.45
C LEU A 13 7.39 5.48 -18.03
N PHE A 14 6.10 5.18 -18.04
CA PHE A 14 5.05 6.14 -17.70
C PHE A 14 5.02 6.37 -16.20
N THR A 15 5.29 7.60 -15.79
CA THR A 15 5.31 8.02 -14.40
C THR A 15 4.52 9.32 -14.22
N PRO A 16 4.10 9.69 -13.00
CA PRO A 16 3.48 11.00 -12.77
C PRO A 16 4.34 12.18 -13.21
N ALA A 17 5.67 12.06 -13.14
CA ALA A 17 6.60 13.09 -13.59
C ALA A 17 6.74 13.12 -15.12
N ARG A 18 6.52 12.00 -15.79
CA ARG A 18 6.56 11.89 -17.26
C ARG A 18 5.41 11.00 -17.74
N PRO A 19 4.19 11.56 -17.84
CA PRO A 19 2.99 10.79 -18.15
C PRO A 19 2.83 10.47 -19.65
N ALA A 20 3.62 11.09 -20.53
CA ALA A 20 3.56 10.90 -21.97
C ALA A 20 4.95 10.62 -22.55
N TRP A 21 5.02 9.74 -23.54
CA TRP A 21 6.23 9.33 -24.21
C TRP A 21 6.05 9.27 -25.72
N SER A 22 7.08 9.68 -26.49
CA SER A 22 7.18 9.35 -27.90
C SER A 22 7.86 8.00 -28.12
N ALA A 23 7.65 7.40 -29.28
CA ALA A 23 8.36 6.17 -29.63
C ALA A 23 9.88 6.40 -29.76
N GLU A 24 10.29 7.58 -30.20
CA GLU A 24 11.67 7.99 -30.33
C GLU A 24 12.39 8.08 -28.98
N ASP A 25 11.74 8.70 -27.98
CA ASP A 25 12.31 8.82 -26.65
C ASP A 25 12.37 7.46 -25.94
N ALA A 26 11.31 6.68 -26.06
CA ALA A 26 11.27 5.32 -25.50
C ALA A 26 12.31 4.38 -26.15
N ALA A 27 12.56 4.51 -27.46
CA ALA A 27 13.57 3.73 -28.14
C ALA A 27 14.99 4.02 -27.60
N ARG A 28 15.28 5.29 -27.32
CA ARG A 28 16.56 5.71 -26.69
C ARG A 28 16.68 5.19 -25.27
N GLU A 29 15.62 5.32 -24.47
CA GLU A 29 15.62 4.89 -23.07
C GLU A 29 15.77 3.38 -22.89
N LEU A 30 15.17 2.59 -23.79
CA LEU A 30 15.19 1.13 -23.75
C LEU A 30 16.32 0.48 -24.56
N ASP A 31 17.14 1.29 -25.23
CA ASP A 31 18.20 0.82 -26.14
C ASP A 31 17.66 -0.19 -27.18
N VAL A 32 16.66 0.23 -27.94
CA VAL A 32 16.08 -0.53 -29.04
C VAL A 32 15.99 0.31 -30.32
N SER A 33 15.92 -0.35 -31.48
CA SER A 33 15.70 0.38 -32.74
C SER A 33 14.32 1.05 -32.74
N LEU A 34 14.24 2.20 -33.41
CA LEU A 34 12.99 2.97 -33.51
C LEU A 34 11.88 2.13 -34.16
N SER A 35 12.18 1.34 -35.18
CA SER A 35 11.21 0.45 -35.83
C SER A 35 10.66 -0.63 -34.87
N THR A 36 11.54 -1.16 -34.01
CA THR A 36 11.14 -2.11 -32.96
C THR A 36 10.25 -1.43 -31.94
N CYS A 37 10.60 -0.22 -31.51
CA CYS A 37 9.80 0.54 -30.55
C CYS A 37 8.40 0.85 -31.09
N TYR A 38 8.27 1.30 -32.33
CA TYR A 38 6.97 1.51 -32.97
C TYR A 38 6.13 0.25 -33.02
N ARG A 39 6.73 -0.90 -33.32
CA ARG A 39 6.03 -2.19 -33.33
C ARG A 39 5.48 -2.52 -31.92
N TYR A 40 6.27 -2.29 -30.88
CA TYR A 40 5.85 -2.50 -29.48
C TYR A 40 4.72 -1.54 -29.08
N PHE A 41 4.84 -0.25 -29.41
CA PHE A 41 3.82 0.73 -29.14
C PHE A 41 2.50 0.40 -29.85
N ASN A 42 2.56 0.00 -31.12
CA ASN A 42 1.37 -0.40 -31.86
C ASN A 42 0.67 -1.62 -31.23
N SER A 43 1.43 -2.61 -30.75
CA SER A 43 0.87 -3.76 -30.03
C SER A 43 0.19 -3.35 -28.72
N LEU A 44 0.81 -2.44 -27.95
CA LEU A 44 0.24 -1.92 -26.70
C LEU A 44 -1.00 -1.04 -26.94
N VAL A 45 -1.03 -0.27 -28.03
CA VAL A 45 -2.23 0.49 -28.45
C VAL A 45 -3.34 -0.46 -28.88
N ALA A 46 -3.02 -1.47 -29.68
CA ALA A 46 -4.01 -2.46 -30.11
C ALA A 46 -4.65 -3.23 -28.94
N SER A 47 -3.92 -3.41 -27.83
CA SER A 47 -4.42 -4.02 -26.59
C SER A 47 -5.08 -3.01 -25.62
N GLY A 48 -5.15 -1.73 -25.98
CA GLY A 48 -5.69 -0.67 -25.11
C GLY A 48 -4.81 -0.31 -23.90
N LEU A 49 -3.59 -0.88 -23.80
CA LEU A 49 -2.64 -0.57 -22.70
C LEU A 49 -1.99 0.79 -22.88
N LEU A 50 -1.85 1.26 -24.12
CA LEU A 50 -1.47 2.62 -24.45
C LEU A 50 -2.59 3.27 -25.30
N ASP A 51 -2.63 4.60 -25.25
CA ASP A 51 -3.47 5.42 -26.12
C ASP A 51 -2.61 6.50 -26.79
N ARG A 52 -3.06 6.99 -27.95
CA ARG A 52 -2.37 8.02 -28.71
C ARG A 52 -2.91 9.41 -28.35
N LEU A 53 -2.01 10.27 -27.93
CA LEU A 53 -2.25 11.71 -27.84
C LEU A 53 -1.80 12.45 -29.12
N HIS A 54 -2.04 13.74 -29.16
CA HIS A 54 -1.56 14.60 -30.24
C HIS A 54 -0.03 14.56 -30.38
N ARG A 55 0.49 14.79 -31.60
CA ARG A 55 1.91 14.95 -31.91
C ARG A 55 2.78 13.73 -31.59
N ASN A 56 2.33 12.53 -31.91
CA ASN A 56 3.11 11.30 -31.74
C ASN A 56 3.50 10.97 -30.28
N GLN A 57 2.71 11.43 -29.34
CA GLN A 57 2.83 11.10 -27.93
C GLN A 57 1.84 9.98 -27.56
N TYR A 58 2.24 9.12 -26.65
CA TYR A 58 1.46 8.03 -26.11
C TYR A 58 1.33 8.19 -24.59
N VAL A 59 0.20 7.74 -24.06
CA VAL A 59 -0.13 7.70 -22.62
C VAL A 59 -0.60 6.31 -22.24
N LEU A 60 -0.74 6.03 -20.93
CA LEU A 60 -1.41 4.80 -20.49
C LEU A 60 -2.87 4.79 -20.96
N GLY A 61 -3.27 3.67 -21.53
CA GLY A 61 -4.58 3.48 -22.14
C GLY A 61 -5.65 2.96 -21.17
N PRO A 62 -6.93 2.95 -21.62
CA PRO A 62 -8.10 2.63 -20.78
C PRO A 62 -8.13 1.18 -20.27
N ALA A 63 -7.43 0.23 -20.90
CA ALA A 63 -7.34 -1.14 -20.41
C ALA A 63 -6.75 -1.21 -18.98
N ILE A 64 -5.90 -0.25 -18.59
CA ILE A 64 -5.39 -0.16 -17.21
C ILE A 64 -6.52 0.08 -16.21
N ILE A 65 -7.50 0.91 -16.55
CA ILE A 65 -8.67 1.20 -15.70
C ILE A 65 -9.56 -0.04 -15.58
N GLU A 66 -9.76 -0.75 -16.70
CA GLU A 66 -10.51 -2.00 -16.73
C GLU A 66 -9.87 -3.07 -15.85
N PHE A 67 -8.55 -3.26 -15.94
CA PHE A 67 -7.83 -4.20 -15.10
C PHE A 67 -7.86 -3.79 -13.62
N ASP A 68 -7.76 -2.49 -13.30
CA ASP A 68 -7.90 -2.02 -11.93
C ASP A 68 -9.29 -2.34 -11.36
N TRP A 69 -10.35 -2.15 -12.15
CA TRP A 69 -11.70 -2.53 -11.76
C TRP A 69 -11.83 -4.04 -11.51
N GLN A 70 -11.33 -4.88 -12.41
CA GLN A 70 -11.34 -6.34 -12.27
C GLN A 70 -10.58 -6.78 -11.00
N ILE A 71 -9.41 -6.20 -10.72
CA ILE A 71 -8.66 -6.46 -9.48
C ILE A 71 -9.52 -6.12 -8.26
N ARG A 72 -10.21 -4.99 -8.26
CA ARG A 72 -11.00 -4.53 -7.12
C ARG A 72 -12.19 -5.42 -6.80
N ILE A 73 -12.87 -5.94 -7.80
CA ILE A 73 -14.03 -6.81 -7.59
C ILE A 73 -13.64 -8.26 -7.27
N ALA A 74 -12.46 -8.69 -7.74
CA ALA A 74 -12.00 -10.06 -7.57
C ALA A 74 -11.13 -10.28 -6.32
N ASP A 75 -10.74 -9.21 -5.61
CA ASP A 75 -9.83 -9.33 -4.46
C ASP A 75 -10.59 -9.56 -3.14
N PRO A 76 -10.62 -10.79 -2.59
CA PRO A 76 -11.34 -11.10 -1.36
C PRO A 76 -10.85 -10.28 -0.16
N MET A 77 -9.56 -9.89 -0.15
CA MET A 77 -9.01 -9.07 0.93
C MET A 77 -9.64 -7.68 0.95
N LEU A 78 -9.94 -7.09 -0.20
CA LEU A 78 -10.61 -5.78 -0.28
C LEU A 78 -12.04 -5.86 0.27
N GLU A 79 -12.79 -6.87 -0.09
CA GLU A 79 -14.15 -7.06 0.41
C GLU A 79 -14.19 -7.23 1.92
N ILE A 80 -13.31 -8.08 2.46
CA ILE A 80 -13.18 -8.34 3.89
C ILE A 80 -12.69 -7.09 4.65
N ALA A 81 -11.73 -6.35 4.09
CA ALA A 81 -11.10 -5.23 4.78
C ALA A 81 -11.98 -3.99 4.87
N LYS A 82 -12.84 -3.73 3.88
CA LYS A 82 -13.69 -2.50 3.85
C LYS A 82 -14.49 -2.26 5.13
N PRO A 83 -15.33 -3.18 5.62
CA PRO A 83 -16.08 -2.96 6.85
C PRO A 83 -15.16 -2.71 8.05
N VAL A 84 -14.07 -3.46 8.16
CA VAL A 84 -13.07 -3.31 9.24
C VAL A 84 -12.40 -1.93 9.19
N MET A 85 -12.07 -1.44 7.99
CA MET A 85 -11.49 -0.11 7.80
C MET A 85 -12.45 1.00 8.21
N LEU A 86 -13.74 0.88 7.88
CA LEU A 86 -14.77 1.83 8.29
C LEU A 86 -14.97 1.85 9.82
N GLU A 87 -14.94 0.70 10.47
CA GLU A 87 -15.01 0.62 11.94
C GLU A 87 -13.80 1.26 12.60
N LEU A 88 -12.60 1.01 12.08
CA LEU A 88 -11.37 1.63 12.57
C LEU A 88 -11.41 3.15 12.41
N LEU A 89 -11.96 3.64 11.28
CA LEU A 89 -12.12 5.06 11.02
C LEU A 89 -13.10 5.73 11.99
N ARG A 90 -14.23 5.06 12.31
CA ARG A 90 -15.18 5.54 13.35
C ARG A 90 -14.51 5.59 14.72
N ALA A 91 -13.67 4.60 15.05
CA ALA A 91 -12.95 4.55 16.32
C ALA A 91 -11.90 5.65 16.48
N ALA A 92 -11.47 6.29 15.40
CA ALA A 92 -10.53 7.42 15.42
C ALA A 92 -11.09 8.67 16.11
N GLN A 93 -12.42 8.83 16.16
CA GLN A 93 -13.12 9.97 16.80
C GLN A 93 -12.72 11.35 16.25
N GLY A 94 -12.18 11.41 15.03
CA GLY A 94 -11.71 12.61 14.36
C GLY A 94 -11.32 12.35 12.91
N PRO A 95 -10.84 13.38 12.21
CA PRO A 95 -10.41 13.25 10.81
C PRO A 95 -9.26 12.26 10.66
N GLY A 96 -9.41 11.29 9.77
CA GLY A 96 -8.40 10.29 9.53
C GLY A 96 -8.55 9.60 8.18
N THR A 97 -7.53 8.83 7.83
CA THR A 97 -7.53 7.98 6.66
C THR A 97 -6.98 6.60 7.02
N VAL A 98 -7.75 5.57 6.72
CA VAL A 98 -7.33 4.17 6.87
C VAL A 98 -6.85 3.66 5.53
N LEU A 99 -5.70 3.01 5.51
CA LEU A 99 -5.04 2.51 4.32
C LEU A 99 -4.87 1.01 4.40
N LEU A 100 -5.22 0.32 3.34
CA LEU A 100 -4.85 -1.06 3.09
C LEU A 100 -3.73 -1.09 2.06
N CYS A 101 -2.57 -1.60 2.46
CA CYS A 101 -1.40 -1.64 1.59
C CYS A 101 -0.89 -3.07 1.39
N ARG A 102 -0.31 -3.33 0.21
CA ARG A 102 0.36 -4.59 -0.12
C ARG A 102 1.82 -4.37 -0.46
N LEU A 103 2.63 -5.37 -0.16
CA LEU A 103 3.98 -5.48 -0.69
C LEU A 103 3.90 -5.94 -2.15
N TYR A 104 4.39 -5.11 -3.06
CA TYR A 104 4.47 -5.40 -4.48
C TYR A 104 5.91 -5.26 -4.96
N ARG A 105 6.56 -6.38 -5.29
CA ARG A 105 8.00 -6.41 -5.57
C ARG A 105 8.77 -5.78 -4.38
N HIS A 106 9.44 -4.63 -4.61
CA HIS A 106 10.17 -3.87 -3.58
C HIS A 106 9.48 -2.53 -3.28
N LYS A 107 8.16 -2.47 -3.38
CA LYS A 107 7.34 -1.27 -3.12
C LYS A 107 6.16 -1.63 -2.24
N VAL A 108 5.79 -0.74 -1.35
CA VAL A 108 4.53 -0.79 -0.62
C VAL A 108 3.52 0.06 -1.38
N MET A 109 2.41 -0.54 -1.77
CA MET A 109 1.38 0.12 -2.57
C MET A 109 0.06 0.16 -1.83
N CYS A 110 -0.55 1.32 -1.76
CA CYS A 110 -1.92 1.45 -1.28
C CYS A 110 -2.88 0.83 -2.30
N ILE A 111 -3.62 -0.19 -1.90
CA ILE A 111 -4.61 -0.88 -2.74
C ILE A 111 -6.04 -0.43 -2.45
N HIS A 112 -6.28 0.12 -1.27
CA HIS A 112 -7.55 0.73 -0.88
C HIS A 112 -7.37 1.73 0.25
N GLN A 113 -8.25 2.74 0.28
CA GLN A 113 -8.30 3.72 1.36
C GLN A 113 -9.73 4.08 1.70
N GLU A 114 -9.98 4.36 2.97
CA GLU A 114 -11.20 4.96 3.48
C GLU A 114 -10.85 6.24 4.26
N SER A 115 -11.60 7.31 4.04
CA SER A 115 -11.37 8.58 4.71
C SER A 115 -12.70 9.22 5.12
N ASN A 116 -12.75 9.81 6.31
CA ASN A 116 -13.88 10.61 6.77
C ASN A 116 -13.59 12.13 6.68
N ARG A 117 -12.50 12.50 6.04
CA ARG A 117 -12.12 13.88 5.82
C ARG A 117 -12.57 14.32 4.43
N ALA A 118 -13.47 15.31 4.38
CA ALA A 118 -13.87 15.93 3.13
C ALA A 118 -12.81 16.96 2.69
N GLY A 119 -12.32 16.83 1.45
CA GLY A 119 -11.65 17.93 0.74
C GLY A 119 -10.15 18.11 0.92
N ASP A 120 -9.52 17.55 1.92
CA ASP A 120 -8.05 17.61 2.01
C ASP A 120 -7.45 16.41 1.29
N GLY A 121 -7.06 16.62 0.05
CA GLY A 121 -6.31 15.65 -0.72
C GLY A 121 -5.07 15.22 0.04
N ILE A 122 -5.15 14.13 0.80
CA ILE A 122 -3.97 13.45 1.32
C ILE A 122 -3.37 12.72 0.12
N SER A 123 -2.84 13.51 -0.82
CA SER A 123 -2.28 12.99 -2.06
C SER A 123 -1.16 11.95 -1.84
N SER A 124 -0.53 12.00 -0.65
CA SER A 124 0.49 11.04 -0.25
C SER A 124 0.00 9.62 -0.04
N TYR A 125 -1.33 9.40 0.08
CA TYR A 125 -1.91 8.10 0.44
C TYR A 125 -2.89 7.56 -0.60
N GLU A 126 -2.85 8.09 -1.81
CA GLU A 126 -3.74 7.67 -2.88
C GLU A 126 -3.53 6.22 -3.30
N ARG A 127 -4.64 5.57 -3.68
CA ARG A 127 -4.62 4.23 -4.27
C ARG A 127 -3.72 4.20 -5.52
N GLY A 128 -2.94 3.13 -5.64
CA GLY A 128 -2.01 2.94 -6.75
C GLY A 128 -0.69 3.69 -6.61
N ARG A 129 -0.57 4.62 -5.67
CA ARG A 129 0.68 5.34 -5.41
C ARG A 129 1.63 4.50 -4.56
N PRO A 130 2.87 4.23 -5.03
CA PRO A 130 3.87 3.57 -4.22
C PRO A 130 4.24 4.42 -2.99
N ARG A 131 4.38 3.77 -1.84
CA ARG A 131 4.81 4.40 -0.59
C ARG A 131 6.33 4.39 -0.49
N PRO A 132 6.95 5.35 0.21
CA PRO A 132 8.35 5.26 0.56
C PRO A 132 8.63 3.94 1.27
N MET A 133 9.73 3.25 0.89
CA MET A 133 9.97 1.91 1.40
C MET A 133 10.51 1.93 2.83
N LEU A 134 11.39 2.87 3.16
CA LEU A 134 12.04 2.93 4.47
C LEU A 134 11.29 3.82 5.49
N ARG A 135 10.34 4.66 5.04
CA ARG A 135 9.65 5.66 5.87
C ARG A 135 8.19 5.30 6.10
N GLY A 136 7.67 5.74 7.24
CA GLY A 136 6.27 5.62 7.63
C GLY A 136 5.90 4.26 8.22
N ALA A 137 4.91 4.27 9.09
CA ALA A 137 4.45 3.09 9.82
C ALA A 137 4.04 1.95 8.90
N THR A 138 3.32 2.26 7.82
CA THR A 138 2.82 1.35 6.79
C THR A 138 3.91 0.46 6.20
N SER A 139 5.05 1.05 5.82
CA SER A 139 6.19 0.32 5.23
C SER A 139 7.02 -0.39 6.30
N LYS A 140 7.29 0.27 7.44
CA LYS A 140 8.13 -0.28 8.50
C LYS A 140 7.57 -1.57 9.11
N VAL A 141 6.23 -1.70 9.27
CA VAL A 141 5.65 -2.96 9.76
C VAL A 141 5.84 -4.10 8.77
N ILE A 142 5.85 -3.85 7.46
CA ILE A 142 6.14 -4.85 6.44
C ILE A 142 7.64 -5.21 6.49
N LEU A 143 8.53 -4.22 6.50
CA LEU A 143 9.98 -4.42 6.57
C LEU A 143 10.40 -5.22 7.80
N ALA A 144 9.75 -4.99 8.94
CA ALA A 144 10.03 -5.71 10.19
C ALA A 144 9.85 -7.24 10.07
N HIS A 145 9.12 -7.70 9.05
CA HIS A 145 8.84 -9.12 8.80
C HIS A 145 9.53 -9.67 7.54
N LEU A 146 10.34 -8.86 6.84
CA LEU A 146 11.14 -9.33 5.72
C LEU A 146 12.48 -9.95 6.18
N PRO A 147 13.08 -10.83 5.37
CA PRO A 147 14.42 -11.32 5.64
C PRO A 147 15.44 -10.17 5.74
N THR A 148 16.38 -10.27 6.69
CA THR A 148 17.39 -9.22 6.92
C THR A 148 18.16 -8.86 5.65
N ARG A 149 18.50 -9.87 4.81
CA ARG A 149 19.17 -9.63 3.52
C ARG A 149 18.34 -8.74 2.58
N THR A 150 17.02 -8.96 2.53
CA THR A 150 16.11 -8.12 1.73
C THR A 150 16.09 -6.70 2.25
N VAL A 151 15.99 -6.52 3.57
CA VAL A 151 16.00 -5.18 4.20
C VAL A 151 17.33 -4.47 3.95
N ALA A 152 18.47 -5.18 4.00
CA ALA A 152 19.79 -4.60 3.72
C ALA A 152 19.92 -4.13 2.27
N ASN A 153 19.38 -4.89 1.32
CA ASN A 153 19.33 -4.46 -0.08
C ASN A 153 18.47 -3.20 -0.26
N LEU A 154 17.24 -3.20 0.29
CA LEU A 154 16.35 -2.04 0.23
C LEU A 154 16.96 -0.79 0.89
N TRP A 155 17.64 -0.95 2.03
CA TRP A 155 18.36 0.15 2.66
C TRP A 155 19.41 0.79 1.74
N ARG A 156 20.14 -0.02 1.00
CA ARG A 156 21.15 0.44 0.03
C ARG A 156 20.52 1.07 -1.20
N ASP A 157 19.48 0.41 -1.74
CA ASP A 157 18.80 0.86 -2.96
C ASP A 157 17.99 2.16 -2.74
N HIS A 158 17.56 2.41 -1.48
CA HIS A 158 16.80 3.60 -1.08
C HIS A 158 17.60 4.51 -0.13
N ALA A 159 18.91 4.63 -0.33
CA ALA A 159 19.80 5.39 0.56
C ALA A 159 19.33 6.85 0.79
N ALA A 160 18.73 7.48 -0.22
CA ALA A 160 18.17 8.83 -0.09
C ALA A 160 16.99 8.90 0.90
N GLU A 161 16.17 7.86 0.98
CA GLU A 161 15.11 7.76 1.99
C GLU A 161 15.65 7.53 3.40
N ALA A 162 16.82 6.89 3.51
CA ALA A 162 17.45 6.57 4.78
C ALA A 162 18.00 7.80 5.52
N VAL A 163 18.30 8.87 4.79
CA VAL A 163 18.80 10.13 5.35
C VAL A 163 17.80 10.68 6.38
N GLY A 164 18.26 10.92 7.60
CA GLY A 164 17.43 11.44 8.69
C GLY A 164 16.52 10.41 9.40
N LEU A 165 16.49 9.14 8.95
CA LEU A 165 15.72 8.09 9.61
C LEU A 165 16.47 7.40 10.74
N SER A 166 17.75 7.14 10.52
CA SER A 166 18.61 6.44 11.48
C SER A 166 20.07 6.72 11.17
N HIS A 167 20.91 6.70 12.20
CA HIS A 167 22.36 6.94 12.06
C HIS A 167 23.10 5.79 11.35
N SER A 168 22.49 4.59 11.29
CA SER A 168 23.08 3.42 10.64
C SER A 168 22.04 2.37 10.31
N PHE A 169 22.40 1.45 9.40
CA PHE A 169 21.59 0.27 9.11
C PHE A 169 21.34 -0.61 10.35
N GLU A 170 22.35 -0.77 11.22
CA GLU A 170 22.21 -1.58 12.43
C GLU A 170 21.20 -0.98 13.40
N ALA A 171 21.21 0.34 13.59
CA ALA A 171 20.21 1.03 14.41
C ALA A 171 18.80 0.91 13.80
N TYR A 172 18.68 1.05 12.47
CA TYR A 172 17.41 0.86 11.77
C TYR A 172 16.89 -0.58 11.92
N LYS A 173 17.75 -1.57 11.76
CA LYS A 173 17.43 -2.98 11.95
C LYS A 173 16.98 -3.28 13.39
N ALA A 174 17.63 -2.67 14.38
CA ALA A 174 17.22 -2.79 15.77
C ALA A 174 15.81 -2.22 16.01
N ALA A 175 15.49 -1.06 15.41
CA ALA A 175 14.16 -0.47 15.46
C ALA A 175 13.10 -1.39 14.79
N LEU A 176 13.40 -1.99 13.63
CA LEU A 176 12.51 -2.96 12.99
C LEU A 176 12.27 -4.19 13.87
N LYS A 177 13.28 -4.67 14.60
CA LYS A 177 13.14 -5.78 15.55
C LYS A 177 12.18 -5.43 16.70
N GLN A 178 12.20 -4.19 17.18
CA GLN A 178 11.24 -3.72 18.18
C GLN A 178 9.83 -3.67 17.61
N ILE A 179 9.65 -3.14 16.41
CA ILE A 179 8.35 -3.11 15.70
C ILE A 179 7.79 -4.54 15.54
N ARG A 180 8.63 -5.49 15.14
CA ARG A 180 8.24 -6.90 15.02
C ARG A 180 7.76 -7.50 16.34
N ARG A 181 8.42 -7.17 17.46
CA ARG A 181 8.02 -7.63 18.81
C ARG A 181 6.72 -7.00 19.29
N ALA A 182 6.54 -5.71 19.01
CA ALA A 182 5.33 -4.97 19.38
C ALA A 182 4.11 -5.40 18.54
N GLY A 183 4.32 -5.85 17.30
CA GLY A 183 3.27 -6.19 16.35
C GLY A 183 2.62 -4.97 15.68
N TYR A 184 3.10 -3.77 15.94
CA TYR A 184 2.65 -2.52 15.30
C TYR A 184 3.80 -1.51 15.20
N CYS A 185 3.58 -0.46 14.43
CA CYS A 185 4.48 0.69 14.31
C CYS A 185 3.70 1.99 14.44
N ILE A 186 4.29 2.96 15.14
CA ILE A 186 3.84 4.35 15.18
C ILE A 186 4.95 5.19 14.55
N THR A 187 4.57 6.13 13.67
CA THR A 187 5.50 7.14 13.15
C THR A 187 4.86 8.52 13.24
N ARG A 188 5.68 9.53 13.52
CA ARG A 188 5.28 10.92 13.60
C ARG A 188 6.10 11.72 12.60
N GLY A 189 5.46 12.41 11.66
CA GLY A 189 6.12 13.31 10.71
C GLY A 189 7.10 12.67 9.71
N GLU A 190 7.15 11.34 9.59
CA GLU A 190 8.14 10.69 8.73
C GLU A 190 7.83 10.79 7.23
N VAL A 191 6.58 10.89 6.85
CA VAL A 191 6.13 11.03 5.46
C VAL A 191 5.52 12.41 5.26
N ASP A 192 4.53 12.76 6.06
CA ASP A 192 3.89 14.05 6.08
C ASP A 192 4.13 14.66 7.48
N PRO A 193 4.73 15.86 7.59
CA PRO A 193 5.24 16.42 8.85
C PRO A 193 4.19 16.55 9.97
N ASP A 194 2.94 16.83 9.60
CA ASP A 194 1.82 17.05 10.51
C ASP A 194 1.00 15.77 10.82
N ARG A 195 1.50 14.58 10.40
CA ARG A 195 0.75 13.33 10.49
C ARG A 195 1.37 12.33 11.46
N ILE A 196 0.47 11.56 12.08
CA ILE A 196 0.81 10.34 12.82
C ILE A 196 0.25 9.15 12.05
N GLY A 197 1.08 8.14 11.83
CA GLY A 197 0.68 6.86 11.28
C GLY A 197 0.77 5.76 12.32
N VAL A 198 -0.29 4.95 12.46
CA VAL A 198 -0.30 3.69 13.21
C VAL A 198 -0.56 2.56 12.25
N ALA A 199 0.28 1.53 12.25
CA ALA A 199 0.15 0.42 11.33
C ALA A 199 0.42 -0.92 12.00
N ALA A 200 -0.23 -1.98 11.51
CA ALA A 200 0.08 -3.37 11.84
C ALA A 200 0.18 -4.24 10.57
N PRO A 201 0.97 -5.33 10.60
CA PRO A 201 1.17 -6.20 9.45
C PRO A 201 -0.05 -7.11 9.22
N ILE A 202 -0.37 -7.37 7.96
CA ILE A 202 -1.32 -8.40 7.55
C ILE A 202 -0.51 -9.60 7.06
N PHE A 203 -0.76 -10.78 7.63
CA PHE A 203 -0.11 -12.01 7.22
C PHE A 203 -1.00 -12.82 6.28
N GLY A 204 -0.42 -13.26 5.18
CA GLY A 204 -1.05 -14.16 4.22
C GLY A 204 -0.89 -15.63 4.61
N THR A 205 -0.92 -16.51 3.62
CA THR A 205 -0.64 -17.93 3.77
C THR A 205 0.83 -18.16 4.13
N GLY A 206 1.10 -19.14 5.03
CA GLY A 206 2.47 -19.49 5.44
C GLY A 206 3.17 -18.41 6.27
N GLU A 207 2.42 -17.60 7.03
CA GLU A 207 2.94 -16.55 7.94
C GLU A 207 3.83 -15.49 7.25
N ARG A 208 3.77 -15.39 5.93
CA ARG A 208 4.46 -14.32 5.21
C ARG A 208 3.67 -13.04 5.28
N VAL A 209 4.36 -11.93 5.51
CA VAL A 209 3.72 -10.61 5.44
C VAL A 209 3.23 -10.35 4.01
N ALA A 210 1.93 -10.10 3.87
CA ALA A 210 1.27 -9.81 2.60
C ALA A 210 1.06 -8.31 2.41
N GLY A 211 0.95 -7.57 3.52
CA GLY A 211 0.68 -6.14 3.50
C GLY A 211 0.58 -5.55 4.89
N SER A 212 -0.10 -4.42 4.99
CA SER A 212 -0.38 -3.73 6.24
C SER A 212 -1.72 -3.02 6.19
N LEU A 213 -2.34 -2.89 7.36
CA LEU A 213 -3.42 -1.93 7.62
C LEU A 213 -2.84 -0.80 8.45
N SER A 214 -3.17 0.43 8.10
CA SER A 214 -2.72 1.60 8.85
C SER A 214 -3.81 2.66 8.94
N ILE A 215 -3.76 3.44 10.02
CA ILE A 215 -4.55 4.67 10.16
C ILE A 215 -3.61 5.85 10.26
N VAL A 216 -3.94 6.92 9.54
CA VAL A 216 -3.20 8.18 9.50
C VAL A 216 -4.09 9.27 10.03
N LEU A 217 -3.59 10.02 11.00
CA LEU A 217 -4.30 11.05 11.75
C LEU A 217 -3.51 12.35 11.74
N GLN A 218 -4.18 13.46 12.09
CA GLN A 218 -3.52 14.73 12.35
C GLN A 218 -2.78 14.68 13.69
N ALA A 219 -1.51 15.05 13.73
CA ALA A 219 -0.68 14.96 14.92
C ALA A 219 -1.21 15.85 16.05
N ALA A 220 -1.64 17.07 15.73
CA ALA A 220 -2.15 18.04 16.68
C ALA A 220 -3.47 17.62 17.37
N GLU A 221 -4.26 16.75 16.74
CA GLU A 221 -5.56 16.30 17.23
C GLU A 221 -5.51 14.92 17.89
N THR A 222 -4.34 14.26 17.92
CA THR A 222 -4.20 12.87 18.38
C THR A 222 -3.60 12.81 19.77
N SER A 223 -4.43 12.48 20.79
CA SER A 223 -3.96 12.24 22.14
C SER A 223 -3.25 10.90 22.28
N ASP A 224 -2.34 10.77 23.26
CA ASP A 224 -1.64 9.51 23.53
C ASP A 224 -2.61 8.38 23.93
N ARG A 225 -3.70 8.71 24.62
CA ARG A 225 -4.77 7.75 24.96
C ARG A 225 -5.44 7.18 23.70
N LEU A 226 -5.78 8.05 22.74
CA LEU A 226 -6.34 7.62 21.47
C LEU A 226 -5.34 6.76 20.70
N LEU A 227 -4.08 7.18 20.69
CA LEU A 227 -3.00 6.46 20.00
C LEU A 227 -2.84 5.02 20.53
N HIS A 228 -2.79 4.84 21.85
CA HIS A 228 -2.73 3.51 22.46
C HIS A 228 -3.92 2.62 22.09
N ARG A 229 -5.13 3.20 22.13
CA ARG A 229 -6.35 2.49 21.72
C ARG A 229 -6.28 2.06 20.26
N LEU A 230 -5.82 2.95 19.37
CA LEU A 230 -5.72 2.63 17.94
C LEU A 230 -4.65 1.57 17.65
N CYS A 231 -3.55 1.50 18.39
CA CYS A 231 -2.59 0.41 18.25
C CYS A 231 -3.24 -0.95 18.48
N THR A 232 -4.04 -1.08 19.55
CA THR A 232 -4.76 -2.32 19.86
C THR A 232 -5.78 -2.66 18.78
N LEU A 233 -6.56 -1.66 18.32
CA LEU A 233 -7.58 -1.86 17.29
C LEU A 233 -6.98 -2.23 15.93
N VAL A 234 -5.89 -1.57 15.50
CA VAL A 234 -5.24 -1.88 14.22
C VAL A 234 -4.67 -3.31 14.24
N VAL A 235 -4.07 -3.74 15.35
CA VAL A 235 -3.57 -5.12 15.49
C VAL A 235 -4.71 -6.15 15.45
N ALA A 236 -5.83 -5.91 16.14
CA ALA A 236 -7.00 -6.76 16.09
C ALA A 236 -7.56 -6.83 14.66
N ALA A 237 -7.77 -5.68 14.03
CA ALA A 237 -8.27 -5.57 12.67
C ALA A 237 -7.42 -6.35 11.64
N THR A 238 -6.09 -6.30 11.73
CA THR A 238 -5.22 -7.06 10.82
C THR A 238 -5.32 -8.57 11.02
N ARG A 239 -5.55 -9.03 12.26
CA ARG A 239 -5.78 -10.46 12.55
C ARG A 239 -7.09 -10.94 11.96
N ASP A 240 -8.16 -10.15 12.09
CA ASP A 240 -9.48 -10.49 11.56
C ASP A 240 -9.43 -10.54 10.02
N ILE A 241 -8.82 -9.56 9.36
CA ILE A 241 -8.62 -9.56 7.91
C ILE A 241 -7.80 -10.78 7.47
N ALA A 242 -6.69 -11.07 8.15
CA ALA A 242 -5.83 -12.21 7.81
C ALA A 242 -6.55 -13.55 7.99
N TRP A 243 -7.35 -13.70 9.06
CA TRP A 243 -8.12 -14.90 9.32
C TRP A 243 -9.22 -15.12 8.28
N ALA A 244 -10.03 -14.10 8.00
CA ALA A 244 -11.11 -14.17 7.03
C ALA A 244 -10.56 -14.38 5.59
N SER A 245 -9.46 -13.72 5.22
CA SER A 245 -8.83 -13.92 3.91
C SER A 245 -8.30 -15.35 3.71
N ARG A 246 -7.74 -15.97 4.75
CA ARG A 246 -7.31 -17.39 4.68
C ARG A 246 -8.48 -18.36 4.48
N ARG A 247 -9.61 -18.10 5.12
CA ARG A 247 -10.83 -18.90 4.95
C ARG A 247 -11.40 -18.77 3.55
N ALA A 248 -11.51 -17.53 3.05
CA ALA A 248 -11.96 -17.27 1.68
C ALA A 248 -11.10 -17.99 0.64
N THR A 249 -9.77 -18.02 0.83
CA THR A 249 -8.86 -18.74 -0.07
C THR A 249 -9.06 -20.26 -0.03
N ARG A 250 -9.59 -20.81 1.08
CA ARG A 250 -9.91 -22.26 1.21
C ARG A 250 -11.32 -22.62 0.72
N GLY A 251 -12.10 -21.65 0.22
CA GLY A 251 -13.50 -21.87 -0.16
C GLY A 251 -14.45 -22.10 1.02
N GLU A 252 -14.04 -21.77 2.25
CA GLU A 252 -14.88 -21.88 3.43
C GLU A 252 -15.82 -20.67 3.52
N PRO A 253 -17.14 -20.89 3.74
CA PRO A 253 -18.08 -19.77 3.83
C PRO A 253 -17.73 -18.85 5.00
N ALA A 254 -17.93 -17.53 4.80
CA ALA A 254 -17.83 -16.56 5.89
C ALA A 254 -18.81 -16.95 6.99
N SER A 255 -18.34 -17.16 8.22
CA SER A 255 -19.26 -17.37 9.35
C SER A 255 -20.06 -16.08 9.56
N PRO A 256 -21.39 -16.15 9.62
CA PRO A 256 -22.21 -15.03 10.07
C PRO A 256 -22.04 -14.92 11.59
N GLY A 257 -21.09 -14.11 12.07
CA GLY A 257 -20.87 -14.08 13.51
C GLY A 257 -19.85 -13.03 13.96
N GLY A 258 -20.20 -11.80 13.84
CA GLY A 258 -19.57 -10.65 14.46
C GLY A 258 -20.59 -9.56 14.74
N ALA A 259 -21.88 -9.94 14.83
CA ALA A 259 -22.91 -9.01 15.28
C ALA A 259 -23.03 -9.12 16.81
N ALA A 260 -22.77 -7.97 17.46
CA ALA A 260 -23.30 -7.59 18.76
C ALA A 260 -23.20 -8.64 19.88
N VAL A 261 -22.14 -8.55 20.66
CA VAL A 261 -22.24 -8.91 22.08
C VAL A 261 -23.12 -7.81 22.71
N ASP A 262 -24.42 -8.09 22.73
CA ASP A 262 -25.41 -7.44 23.56
C ASP A 262 -25.03 -7.74 25.03
N ARG A 263 -24.23 -6.88 25.64
CA ARG A 263 -23.99 -6.91 27.07
C ARG A 263 -25.21 -6.28 27.72
N ALA A 264 -26.21 -7.11 27.96
CA ALA A 264 -27.24 -6.84 28.96
C ALA A 264 -26.54 -6.44 30.27
N LEU A 265 -26.68 -5.22 30.67
CA LEU A 265 -26.36 -4.74 32.03
C LEU A 265 -27.23 -5.51 33.02
N PRO A 266 -26.70 -6.04 34.12
CA PRO A 266 -27.53 -6.58 35.17
C PRO A 266 -28.35 -5.46 35.85
N PRO A 267 -29.57 -5.73 36.30
CA PRO A 267 -30.38 -4.73 37.01
C PRO A 267 -29.68 -4.34 38.30
N GLN A 268 -29.61 -3.05 38.54
CA GLN A 268 -29.17 -2.48 39.81
C GLN A 268 -30.24 -2.63 40.87
N PRO A 269 -29.88 -2.90 42.15
CA PRO A 269 -30.81 -3.05 43.27
C PRO A 269 -31.50 -1.74 43.65
#